data_062690109fffc353f605fbfd506163c9
#
_entry.id   062690109fffc353f605fbfd506163c9
#
_cell.length_a   1.000
_cell.length_b   1.000
_cell.length_c   1.000
_cell.angle_alpha   90.00
_cell.angle_beta   90.00
_cell.angle_gamma   90.00
#
_symmetry.space_group_name_H-M   'P 1'
#
loop_
_entity.id
_entity.type
_entity.pdbx_description
1 polymer ?
#
loop_
_entity_poly.entity_id
_entity_poly.type
_entity_poly.pdbx_seq_one_letter_code
_entity_poly.pdbx_strand_id
1 'polypeptide(L)'
;MKINFSVTHVASHCVLIFGALFMLMPFIWMLSTAFKPPQEIFEASLWPFPKNFYGFQHFNEVLKSAPIGKYMLNGVIVCTGILFVQLLVAIPAAYALAKLNFAGRELLFICILAALSVPIQATSLPIYIAMTSGNLLNTYFAQMLPFFLSMFAIFLLRQNFKSFPDEIIHAARLDGMSELEIVWRVVTPSAIPAITAFSIFSLVAHWNDLYWPLIVISSTELAPPPLGMLLFASAESGANYGALMAGASLITAPMVLAFLIARRRFIQGITMTSFR
;
A
#
# COMPACT_ATOMS: atom_id res chain seq x y z
N MET A 1 -28.28 -32.77 4.08
CA MET A 1 -28.21 -31.64 3.14
C MET A 1 -27.36 -32.09 1.95
N LYS A 2 -27.99 -32.49 0.81
CA LYS A 2 -27.26 -32.92 -0.40
C LYS A 2 -26.76 -31.67 -1.10
N ILE A 3 -25.43 -31.47 -1.09
CA ILE A 3 -24.77 -30.40 -1.84
C ILE A 3 -24.85 -30.82 -3.31
N ASN A 4 -25.82 -30.28 -4.05
CA ASN A 4 -25.87 -30.41 -5.51
C ASN A 4 -24.72 -29.56 -6.10
N PHE A 5 -23.59 -30.17 -6.39
CA PHE A 5 -22.53 -29.54 -7.17
C PHE A 5 -23.02 -29.41 -8.62
N SER A 6 -23.57 -28.24 -8.96
CA SER A 6 -23.81 -27.89 -10.35
C SER A 6 -22.46 -27.85 -11.09
N VAL A 7 -22.43 -28.36 -12.31
CA VAL A 7 -21.23 -28.34 -13.19
C VAL A 7 -20.64 -26.93 -13.31
N THR A 8 -21.49 -25.90 -13.28
CA THR A 8 -21.08 -24.49 -13.27
C THR A 8 -20.30 -24.10 -12.02
N HIS A 9 -20.64 -24.61 -10.84
CA HIS A 9 -19.89 -24.35 -9.61
C HIS A 9 -18.52 -25.00 -9.63
N VAL A 10 -18.42 -26.25 -10.14
CA VAL A 10 -17.13 -26.95 -10.29
C VAL A 10 -16.23 -26.20 -11.29
N ALA A 11 -16.78 -25.83 -12.46
CA ALA A 11 -16.03 -25.06 -13.46
C ALA A 11 -15.54 -23.71 -12.92
N SER A 12 -16.40 -22.97 -12.17
CA SER A 12 -16.01 -21.70 -11.52
C SER A 12 -14.88 -21.90 -10.52
N HIS A 13 -14.92 -22.94 -9.70
CA HIS A 13 -13.83 -23.22 -8.74
C HIS A 13 -12.53 -23.61 -9.46
N CYS A 14 -12.59 -24.39 -10.53
CA CYS A 14 -11.40 -24.71 -11.32
C CYS A 14 -10.74 -23.47 -11.93
N VAL A 15 -11.54 -22.55 -12.49
CA VAL A 15 -11.04 -21.28 -13.03
C VAL A 15 -10.41 -20.41 -11.93
N LEU A 16 -11.07 -20.31 -10.77
CA LEU A 16 -10.55 -19.54 -9.64
C LEU A 16 -9.24 -20.12 -9.08
N ILE A 17 -9.16 -21.46 -8.94
CA ILE A 17 -7.95 -22.13 -8.46
C ILE A 17 -6.81 -21.96 -9.48
N PHE A 18 -7.09 -22.16 -10.78
CA PHE A 18 -6.09 -21.96 -11.83
C PHE A 18 -5.57 -20.51 -11.83
N GLY A 19 -6.48 -19.54 -11.80
CA GLY A 19 -6.10 -18.11 -11.71
C GLY A 19 -5.28 -17.80 -10.48
N ALA A 20 -5.65 -18.35 -9.31
CA ALA A 20 -4.90 -18.16 -8.07
C ALA A 20 -3.48 -18.77 -8.15
N LEU A 21 -3.35 -20.00 -8.66
CA LEU A 21 -2.05 -20.65 -8.85
C LEU A 21 -1.18 -19.89 -9.84
N PHE A 22 -1.76 -19.40 -10.94
CA PHE A 22 -1.04 -18.58 -11.92
C PHE A 22 -0.51 -17.28 -11.30
N MET A 23 -1.34 -16.58 -10.52
CA MET A 23 -0.93 -15.35 -9.82
C MET A 23 0.10 -15.58 -8.71
N LEU A 24 0.07 -16.75 -8.06
CA LEU A 24 1.04 -17.11 -7.02
C LEU A 24 2.37 -17.63 -7.56
N MET A 25 2.41 -18.06 -8.83
CA MET A 25 3.59 -18.69 -9.44
C MET A 25 4.87 -17.84 -9.30
N PRO A 26 4.90 -16.53 -9.58
CA PRO A 26 6.11 -15.72 -9.41
C PRO A 26 6.58 -15.66 -7.96
N PHE A 27 5.66 -15.63 -7.00
CA PHE A 27 6.01 -15.62 -5.56
C PHE A 27 6.54 -16.98 -5.09
N ILE A 28 5.94 -18.07 -5.59
CA ILE A 28 6.44 -19.42 -5.34
C ILE A 28 7.84 -19.58 -5.93
N TRP A 29 8.06 -19.06 -7.15
CA TRP A 29 9.37 -19.08 -7.79
C TRP A 29 10.42 -18.29 -7.02
N MET A 30 10.08 -17.07 -6.60
CA MET A 30 10.94 -16.21 -5.77
C MET A 30 11.35 -16.91 -4.48
N LEU A 31 10.36 -17.42 -3.74
CA LEU A 31 10.61 -18.10 -2.47
C LEU A 31 11.42 -19.41 -2.68
N SER A 32 11.09 -20.16 -3.69
CA SER A 32 11.80 -21.39 -4.04
C SER A 32 13.26 -21.10 -4.42
N THR A 33 13.52 -20.07 -5.23
CA THR A 33 14.87 -19.68 -5.64
C THR A 33 15.74 -19.27 -4.44
N ALA A 34 15.13 -18.69 -3.40
CA ALA A 34 15.83 -18.38 -2.15
C ALA A 34 16.36 -19.63 -1.41
N PHE A 35 15.86 -20.83 -1.75
CA PHE A 35 16.29 -22.11 -1.18
C PHE A 35 17.08 -23.00 -2.16
N LYS A 36 17.32 -22.55 -3.41
CA LYS A 36 18.12 -23.28 -4.39
C LYS A 36 19.61 -22.99 -4.20
N PRO A 37 20.49 -24.00 -4.37
CA PRO A 37 21.92 -23.74 -4.47
C PRO A 37 22.24 -22.91 -5.72
N PRO A 38 23.33 -22.10 -5.74
CA PRO A 38 23.69 -21.20 -6.84
C PRO A 38 23.69 -21.88 -8.21
N GLN A 39 24.11 -23.14 -8.29
CA GLN A 39 24.19 -23.92 -9.53
C GLN A 39 22.80 -24.24 -10.12
N GLU A 40 21.78 -24.37 -9.30
CA GLU A 40 20.41 -24.70 -9.75
C GLU A 40 19.58 -23.47 -10.14
N ILE A 41 20.01 -22.25 -9.79
CA ILE A 41 19.22 -21.02 -9.98
C ILE A 41 18.96 -20.78 -11.48
N PHE A 42 19.95 -21.05 -12.32
CA PHE A 42 19.91 -20.84 -13.77
C PHE A 42 19.69 -22.10 -14.57
N GLU A 43 19.42 -23.25 -13.91
CA GLU A 43 19.03 -24.44 -14.64
C GLU A 43 17.69 -24.24 -15.34
N ALA A 44 17.64 -24.64 -16.63
CA ALA A 44 16.42 -24.62 -17.43
C ALA A 44 15.44 -25.70 -16.96
N SER A 45 14.75 -25.47 -15.86
CA SER A 45 13.75 -26.37 -15.29
C SER A 45 12.43 -25.65 -15.11
N LEU A 46 11.34 -26.26 -15.61
CA LEU A 46 9.98 -25.79 -15.36
C LEU A 46 9.49 -26.10 -13.93
N TRP A 47 10.25 -26.96 -13.20
CA TRP A 47 9.91 -27.32 -11.84
C TRP A 47 10.37 -26.22 -10.86
N PRO A 48 9.46 -25.56 -10.13
CA PRO A 48 9.83 -24.42 -9.31
C PRO A 48 10.65 -24.79 -8.08
N PHE A 49 10.48 -26.01 -7.52
CA PHE A 49 11.12 -26.39 -6.25
C PHE A 49 12.58 -26.81 -6.41
N PRO A 50 13.44 -26.59 -5.37
CA PRO A 50 14.83 -27.02 -5.41
C PRO A 50 14.94 -28.54 -5.47
N LYS A 51 15.89 -29.06 -6.26
CA LYS A 51 16.29 -30.47 -6.25
C LYS A 51 17.13 -30.76 -5.00
N ASN A 52 18.02 -29.82 -4.68
CA ASN A 52 18.83 -29.84 -3.48
C ASN A 52 18.48 -28.65 -2.60
N PHE A 53 18.12 -28.92 -1.32
CA PHE A 53 17.74 -27.86 -0.40
C PHE A 53 18.97 -27.15 0.17
N TYR A 54 19.17 -25.88 -0.16
CA TYR A 54 20.32 -25.09 0.27
C TYR A 54 20.16 -24.50 1.70
N GLY A 55 19.03 -24.74 2.33
CA GLY A 55 18.73 -24.23 3.67
C GLY A 55 18.52 -22.72 3.70
N PHE A 56 18.91 -22.10 4.81
CA PHE A 56 18.77 -20.65 5.02
C PHE A 56 20.04 -19.86 4.68
N GLN A 57 20.95 -20.39 3.86
CA GLN A 57 22.23 -19.75 3.59
C GLN A 57 22.06 -18.39 2.91
N HIS A 58 21.22 -18.28 1.88
CA HIS A 58 20.93 -17.02 1.21
C HIS A 58 20.25 -15.99 2.13
N PHE A 59 19.39 -16.43 3.04
CA PHE A 59 18.79 -15.55 4.06
C PHE A 59 19.86 -15.01 5.02
N ASN A 60 20.75 -15.86 5.49
CA ASN A 60 21.86 -15.45 6.36
C ASN A 60 22.82 -14.50 5.66
N GLU A 61 23.05 -14.73 4.38
CA GLU A 61 23.92 -13.90 3.54
C GLU A 61 23.35 -12.49 3.38
N VAL A 62 22.10 -12.36 2.94
CA VAL A 62 21.45 -11.04 2.76
C VAL A 62 21.33 -10.29 4.09
N LEU A 63 21.05 -10.98 5.21
CA LEU A 63 20.96 -10.36 6.54
C LEU A 63 22.31 -9.86 7.06
N LYS A 64 23.45 -10.46 6.61
CA LYS A 64 24.80 -9.99 6.94
C LYS A 64 25.27 -8.86 6.03
N SER A 65 24.91 -8.92 4.75
CA SER A 65 25.40 -7.99 3.71
C SER A 65 24.55 -6.72 3.59
N ALA A 66 23.27 -6.77 4.02
CA ALA A 66 22.35 -5.63 3.94
C ALA A 66 21.59 -5.44 5.26
N PRO A 67 21.35 -4.19 5.68
CA PRO A 67 20.59 -3.87 6.89
C PRO A 67 19.05 -4.01 6.64
N ILE A 68 18.59 -5.21 6.27
CA ILE A 68 17.19 -5.49 5.90
C ILE A 68 16.21 -5.01 6.98
N GLY A 69 16.53 -5.24 8.26
CA GLY A 69 15.70 -4.80 9.38
C GLY A 69 15.51 -3.27 9.40
N LYS A 70 16.56 -2.51 9.03
CA LYS A 70 16.49 -1.05 8.95
C LYS A 70 15.64 -0.60 7.75
N TYR A 71 15.80 -1.24 6.59
CA TYR A 71 14.95 -0.96 5.42
C TYR A 71 13.47 -1.19 5.74
N MET A 72 13.14 -2.30 6.40
CA MET A 72 11.78 -2.60 6.83
C MET A 72 11.24 -1.57 7.83
N LEU A 73 12.06 -1.17 8.82
CA LEU A 73 11.69 -0.13 9.78
C LEU A 73 11.43 1.22 9.07
N ASN A 74 12.30 1.60 8.13
CA ASN A 74 12.11 2.80 7.32
C ASN A 74 10.79 2.74 6.53
N GLY A 75 10.50 1.60 5.91
CA GLY A 75 9.21 1.37 5.23
C GLY A 75 8.02 1.53 6.16
N VAL A 76 8.07 0.97 7.38
CA VAL A 76 7.00 1.13 8.38
C VAL A 76 6.84 2.61 8.77
N ILE A 77 7.94 3.32 9.05
CA ILE A 77 7.91 4.75 9.41
C ILE A 77 7.30 5.59 8.30
N VAL A 78 7.77 5.40 7.05
CA VAL A 78 7.28 6.15 5.89
C VAL A 78 5.81 5.86 5.62
N CYS A 79 5.42 4.59 5.51
CA CYS A 79 4.05 4.20 5.19
C CYS A 79 3.05 4.63 6.27
N THR A 80 3.40 4.44 7.56
CA THR A 80 2.51 4.84 8.66
C THR A 80 2.43 6.36 8.80
N GLY A 81 3.54 7.07 8.61
CA GLY A 81 3.57 8.53 8.61
C GLY A 81 2.71 9.13 7.50
N ILE A 82 2.85 8.63 6.28
CA ILE A 82 2.00 9.03 5.14
C ILE A 82 0.53 8.76 5.45
N LEU A 83 0.18 7.53 5.84
CA LEU A 83 -1.20 7.13 6.11
C LEU A 83 -1.84 7.98 7.21
N PHE A 84 -1.10 8.23 8.30
CA PHE A 84 -1.59 9.06 9.40
C PHE A 84 -1.98 10.46 8.93
N VAL A 85 -1.08 11.14 8.19
CA VAL A 85 -1.36 12.50 7.69
C VAL A 85 -2.46 12.48 6.62
N GLN A 86 -2.46 11.48 5.73
CA GLN A 86 -3.53 11.32 4.74
C GLN A 86 -4.91 11.24 5.39
N LEU A 87 -5.08 10.42 6.42
CA LEU A 87 -6.37 10.29 7.11
C LEU A 87 -6.72 11.56 7.90
N LEU A 88 -5.73 12.17 8.57
CA LEU A 88 -5.93 13.41 9.31
C LEU A 88 -6.46 14.54 8.42
N VAL A 89 -5.98 14.61 7.18
CA VAL A 89 -6.39 15.64 6.20
C VAL A 89 -7.64 15.23 5.43
N ALA A 90 -7.70 13.98 4.96
CA ALA A 90 -8.76 13.53 4.06
C ALA A 90 -10.13 13.39 4.75
N ILE A 91 -10.17 12.98 6.03
CA ILE A 91 -11.43 12.79 6.76
C ILE A 91 -12.19 14.12 6.89
N PRO A 92 -11.62 15.19 7.45
CA PRO A 92 -12.35 16.45 7.56
C PRO A 92 -12.62 17.10 6.20
N ALA A 93 -11.69 16.98 5.22
CA ALA A 93 -11.91 17.48 3.87
C ALA A 93 -13.07 16.77 3.17
N ALA A 94 -13.14 15.45 3.27
CA ALA A 94 -14.23 14.66 2.70
C ALA A 94 -15.58 14.98 3.36
N TYR A 95 -15.61 15.17 4.67
CA TYR A 95 -16.80 15.60 5.40
C TYR A 95 -17.28 16.97 4.95
N ALA A 96 -16.39 17.96 4.87
CA ALA A 96 -16.74 19.28 4.42
C ALA A 96 -17.35 19.27 3.00
N LEU A 97 -16.73 18.50 2.09
CA LEU A 97 -17.23 18.34 0.72
C LEU A 97 -18.52 17.51 0.61
N ALA A 98 -18.86 16.68 1.60
CA ALA A 98 -20.06 15.86 1.59
C ALA A 98 -21.24 16.54 2.27
N LYS A 99 -21.03 17.22 3.41
CA LYS A 99 -22.07 17.62 4.38
C LYS A 99 -22.17 19.12 4.65
N LEU A 100 -21.11 19.88 4.38
CA LEU A 100 -21.17 21.32 4.57
C LEU A 100 -21.57 22.04 3.28
N ASN A 101 -22.30 23.14 3.43
CA ASN A 101 -22.68 24.02 2.32
C ASN A 101 -21.79 25.26 2.31
N PHE A 102 -20.94 25.37 1.31
CA PHE A 102 -20.09 26.55 1.09
C PHE A 102 -19.93 26.85 -0.41
N ALA A 103 -19.65 28.12 -0.73
CA ALA A 103 -19.45 28.54 -2.10
C ALA A 103 -18.22 27.85 -2.73
N GLY A 104 -18.36 27.34 -3.95
CA GLY A 104 -17.26 26.68 -4.66
C GLY A 104 -17.05 25.20 -4.32
N ARG A 105 -17.87 24.57 -3.44
CA ARG A 105 -17.75 23.16 -3.03
C ARG A 105 -17.65 22.21 -4.22
N GLU A 106 -18.54 22.33 -5.19
CA GLU A 106 -18.56 21.42 -6.35
C GLU A 106 -17.35 21.67 -7.28
N LEU A 107 -16.95 22.95 -7.47
CA LEU A 107 -15.76 23.28 -8.24
C LEU A 107 -14.50 22.67 -7.59
N LEU A 108 -14.35 22.84 -6.28
CA LEU A 108 -13.23 22.23 -5.55
C LEU A 108 -13.21 20.71 -5.70
N PHE A 109 -14.38 20.07 -5.65
CA PHE A 109 -14.46 18.62 -5.85
C PHE A 109 -14.08 18.22 -7.27
N ILE A 110 -14.48 18.98 -8.29
CA ILE A 110 -14.06 18.75 -9.69
C ILE A 110 -12.53 18.88 -9.80
N CYS A 111 -11.93 19.89 -9.17
CA CYS A 111 -10.46 20.04 -9.14
C CYS A 111 -9.78 18.82 -8.49
N ILE A 112 -10.33 18.27 -7.40
CA ILE A 112 -9.82 17.05 -6.76
C ILE A 112 -9.90 15.86 -7.71
N LEU A 113 -11.02 15.69 -8.45
CA LEU A 113 -11.15 14.63 -9.45
C LEU A 113 -10.16 14.80 -10.61
N ALA A 114 -9.97 16.02 -11.10
CA ALA A 114 -8.98 16.31 -12.14
C ALA A 114 -7.55 15.99 -11.66
N ALA A 115 -7.21 16.32 -10.39
CA ALA A 115 -5.93 16.04 -9.80
C ALA A 115 -5.61 14.52 -9.68
N LEU A 116 -6.64 13.65 -9.61
CA LEU A 116 -6.44 12.19 -9.65
C LEU A 116 -5.82 11.71 -10.97
N SER A 117 -5.99 12.45 -12.04
CA SER A 117 -5.46 12.11 -13.36
C SER A 117 -4.00 12.55 -13.56
N VAL A 118 -3.44 13.32 -12.63
CA VAL A 118 -2.04 13.81 -12.72
C VAL A 118 -1.10 12.76 -12.12
N PRO A 119 -0.22 12.14 -12.93
CA PRO A 119 0.73 11.17 -12.42
C PRO A 119 1.84 11.86 -11.62
N ILE A 120 2.31 11.21 -10.55
CA ILE A 120 3.41 11.74 -9.71
C ILE A 120 4.68 12.02 -10.54
N GLN A 121 4.92 11.29 -11.62
CA GLN A 121 6.05 11.47 -12.51
C GLN A 121 6.07 12.86 -13.15
N ALA A 122 4.91 13.42 -13.47
CA ALA A 122 4.78 14.76 -14.04
C ALA A 122 5.10 15.87 -13.04
N THR A 123 4.84 15.62 -11.75
CA THR A 123 5.06 16.59 -10.66
C THR A 123 6.37 16.40 -9.91
N SER A 124 7.09 15.31 -10.17
CA SER A 124 8.30 14.93 -9.42
C SER A 124 9.41 15.98 -9.53
N LEU A 125 9.66 16.54 -10.71
CA LEU A 125 10.73 17.52 -10.91
C LEU A 125 10.47 18.83 -10.14
N PRO A 126 9.30 19.50 -10.23
CA PRO A 126 9.01 20.67 -9.40
C PRO A 126 9.12 20.39 -7.89
N ILE A 127 8.62 19.22 -7.43
CA ILE A 127 8.69 18.85 -6.03
C ILE A 127 10.15 18.64 -5.60
N TYR A 128 10.97 17.97 -6.42
CA TYR A 128 12.40 17.78 -6.18
C TYR A 128 13.14 19.12 -6.04
N ILE A 129 12.88 20.07 -6.94
CA ILE A 129 13.49 21.42 -6.90
C ILE A 129 13.10 22.11 -5.57
N ALA A 130 11.83 22.05 -5.17
CA ALA A 130 11.36 22.62 -3.91
C ALA A 130 12.05 21.98 -2.69
N MET A 131 12.20 20.63 -2.70
CA MET A 131 12.92 19.90 -1.63
C MET A 131 14.38 20.28 -1.55
N THR A 132 15.05 20.43 -2.71
CA THR A 132 16.44 20.84 -2.79
C THR A 132 16.64 22.26 -2.25
N SER A 133 15.77 23.19 -2.64
CA SER A 133 15.82 24.59 -2.17
C SER A 133 15.57 24.70 -0.64
N GLY A 134 14.81 23.79 -0.07
CA GLY A 134 14.55 23.70 1.36
C GLY A 134 15.57 22.89 2.17
N ASN A 135 16.61 22.32 1.53
CA ASN A 135 17.55 21.37 2.15
C ASN A 135 16.86 20.18 2.82
N LEU A 136 15.78 19.68 2.21
CA LEU A 136 14.95 18.59 2.76
C LEU A 136 15.31 17.22 2.17
N LEU A 137 16.16 17.15 1.12
CA LEU A 137 16.58 15.88 0.53
C LEU A 137 17.23 14.95 1.56
N ASN A 138 17.17 13.68 1.31
CA ASN A 138 17.71 12.64 2.18
C ASN A 138 17.13 12.67 3.61
N THR A 139 15.81 12.85 3.73
CA THR A 139 15.06 12.82 4.99
C THR A 139 13.80 11.98 4.84
N TYR A 140 13.25 11.51 5.97
CA TYR A 140 11.91 10.88 5.98
C TYR A 140 10.83 11.85 5.50
N PHE A 141 10.97 13.14 5.83
CA PHE A 141 10.01 14.17 5.41
C PHE A 141 9.94 14.29 3.89
N ALA A 142 11.10 14.29 3.20
CA ALA A 142 11.14 14.31 1.74
C ALA A 142 10.45 13.09 1.11
N GLN A 143 10.55 11.92 1.74
CA GLN A 143 9.86 10.72 1.26
C GLN A 143 8.34 10.82 1.42
N MET A 144 7.87 11.49 2.47
CA MET A 144 6.46 11.46 2.85
C MET A 144 5.64 12.64 2.29
N LEU A 145 6.22 13.85 2.23
CA LEU A 145 5.52 15.10 1.97
C LEU A 145 4.63 15.09 0.71
N PRO A 146 5.09 14.59 -0.46
CA PRO A 146 4.27 14.61 -1.68
C PRO A 146 2.97 13.81 -1.56
N PHE A 147 2.94 12.87 -0.62
CA PHE A 147 1.83 11.94 -0.43
C PHE A 147 0.89 12.31 0.73
N PHE A 148 1.15 13.39 1.46
CA PHE A 148 0.31 13.81 2.59
C PHE A 148 -1.13 14.14 2.19
N LEU A 149 -1.33 14.60 0.98
CA LEU A 149 -2.65 14.87 0.43
C LEU A 149 -3.06 13.79 -0.56
N SER A 150 -3.99 12.94 -0.17
CA SER A 150 -4.53 11.89 -1.04
C SER A 150 -5.88 12.31 -1.61
N MET A 151 -5.91 12.66 -2.89
CA MET A 151 -7.15 12.97 -3.61
C MET A 151 -8.09 11.74 -3.65
N PHE A 152 -7.51 10.55 -3.75
CA PHE A 152 -8.29 9.29 -3.71
C PHE A 152 -8.96 9.06 -2.36
N ALA A 153 -8.26 9.34 -1.24
CA ALA A 153 -8.86 9.26 0.09
C ALA A 153 -10.05 10.21 0.22
N ILE A 154 -9.87 11.47 -0.19
CA ILE A 154 -10.93 12.48 -0.13
C ILE A 154 -12.15 12.03 -0.97
N PHE A 155 -11.91 11.56 -2.19
CA PHE A 155 -12.97 11.06 -3.06
C PHE A 155 -13.73 9.89 -2.42
N LEU A 156 -13.01 8.85 -1.98
CA LEU A 156 -13.59 7.64 -1.41
C LEU A 156 -14.42 7.94 -0.16
N LEU A 157 -13.86 8.71 0.76
CA LEU A 157 -14.52 9.07 2.01
C LEU A 157 -15.70 10.00 1.78
N ARG A 158 -15.61 10.97 0.84
CA ARG A 158 -16.75 11.82 0.46
C ARG A 158 -17.92 10.98 -0.04
N GLN A 159 -17.67 9.98 -0.89
CA GLN A 159 -18.75 9.10 -1.38
C GLN A 159 -19.41 8.31 -0.24
N ASN A 160 -18.61 7.86 0.72
CA ASN A 160 -19.14 7.18 1.90
C ASN A 160 -19.95 8.14 2.80
N PHE A 161 -19.42 9.33 3.09
CA PHE A 161 -20.10 10.32 3.93
C PHE A 161 -21.38 10.88 3.32
N LYS A 162 -21.48 10.95 1.98
CA LYS A 162 -22.73 11.35 1.31
C LYS A 162 -23.92 10.45 1.68
N SER A 163 -23.68 9.18 1.95
CA SER A 163 -24.73 8.22 2.33
C SER A 163 -25.06 8.22 3.82
N PHE A 164 -24.33 8.96 4.65
CA PHE A 164 -24.61 9.07 6.07
C PHE A 164 -25.85 9.96 6.29
N PRO A 165 -26.80 9.57 7.17
CA PRO A 165 -28.04 10.34 7.41
C PRO A 165 -27.76 11.73 7.98
N ASP A 166 -28.37 12.77 7.37
CA ASP A 166 -28.20 14.16 7.80
C ASP A 166 -28.89 14.43 9.14
N GLU A 167 -29.95 13.69 9.44
CA GLU A 167 -30.71 13.79 10.69
C GLU A 167 -29.82 13.53 11.92
N ILE A 168 -28.88 12.59 11.83
CA ILE A 168 -27.92 12.29 12.91
C ILE A 168 -26.96 13.47 13.12
N ILE A 169 -26.52 14.11 12.02
CA ILE A 169 -25.65 15.30 12.09
C ILE A 169 -26.43 16.46 12.70
N HIS A 170 -27.70 16.65 12.32
CA HIS A 170 -28.52 17.71 12.87
C HIS A 170 -28.80 17.51 14.36
N ALA A 171 -29.09 16.27 14.79
CA ALA A 171 -29.24 15.95 16.21
C ALA A 171 -27.96 16.26 17.00
N ALA A 172 -26.79 15.86 16.52
CA ALA A 172 -25.52 16.14 17.16
C ALA A 172 -25.24 17.66 17.27
N ARG A 173 -25.63 18.47 16.27
CA ARG A 173 -25.56 19.94 16.34
C ARG A 173 -26.48 20.52 17.40
N LEU A 174 -27.71 19.98 17.55
CA LEU A 174 -28.63 20.39 18.59
C LEU A 174 -28.13 20.05 20.00
N ASP A 175 -27.37 18.96 20.12
CA ASP A 175 -26.69 18.56 21.36
C ASP A 175 -25.43 19.42 21.64
N GLY A 176 -25.15 20.44 20.82
CA GLY A 176 -24.06 21.40 21.00
C GLY A 176 -22.69 20.91 20.54
N MET A 177 -22.60 19.81 19.78
CA MET A 177 -21.33 19.32 19.24
C MET A 177 -20.78 20.26 18.15
N SER A 178 -19.48 20.54 18.22
CA SER A 178 -18.76 21.24 17.14
C SER A 178 -18.63 20.37 15.88
N GLU A 179 -18.44 20.98 14.71
CA GLU A 179 -18.27 20.24 13.44
C GLU A 179 -17.09 19.25 13.50
N LEU A 180 -15.99 19.59 14.16
CA LEU A 180 -14.85 18.68 14.34
C LEU A 180 -15.21 17.47 15.24
N GLU A 181 -15.99 17.68 16.29
CA GLU A 181 -16.48 16.56 17.10
C GLU A 181 -17.42 15.66 16.32
N ILE A 182 -18.33 16.23 15.53
CA ILE A 182 -19.24 15.49 14.65
C ILE A 182 -18.42 14.64 13.67
N VAL A 183 -17.42 15.21 13.01
CA VAL A 183 -16.54 14.48 12.09
C VAL A 183 -15.94 13.26 12.77
N TRP A 184 -15.23 13.44 13.89
CA TRP A 184 -14.44 12.38 14.48
C TRP A 184 -15.24 11.39 15.33
N ARG A 185 -16.28 11.84 16.04
CA ARG A 185 -17.02 11.01 16.98
C ARG A 185 -18.31 10.41 16.40
N VAL A 186 -18.91 11.06 15.41
CA VAL A 186 -20.21 10.64 14.86
C VAL A 186 -20.05 10.04 13.47
N VAL A 187 -19.43 10.76 12.53
CA VAL A 187 -19.41 10.35 11.12
C VAL A 187 -18.28 9.36 10.83
N THR A 188 -17.05 9.60 11.31
CA THR A 188 -15.88 8.74 11.05
C THR A 188 -16.09 7.28 11.48
N PRO A 189 -16.70 6.95 12.63
CA PRO A 189 -16.95 5.56 13.01
C PRO A 189 -17.78 4.77 11.98
N SER A 190 -18.71 5.43 11.29
CA SER A 190 -19.52 4.77 10.24
C SER A 190 -18.71 4.45 8.98
N ALA A 191 -17.61 5.15 8.75
CA ALA A 191 -16.74 5.01 7.59
C ALA A 191 -15.54 4.07 7.84
N ILE A 192 -15.44 3.42 8.99
CA ILE A 192 -14.32 2.51 9.31
C ILE A 192 -14.05 1.49 8.19
N PRO A 193 -15.05 0.87 7.54
CA PRO A 193 -14.78 -0.04 6.42
C PRO A 193 -14.09 0.65 5.24
N ALA A 194 -14.53 1.85 4.85
CA ALA A 194 -13.93 2.62 3.76
C ALA A 194 -12.52 3.11 4.12
N ILE A 195 -12.32 3.58 5.37
CA ILE A 195 -11.02 3.97 5.91
C ILE A 195 -10.06 2.78 5.89
N THR A 196 -10.51 1.61 6.32
CA THR A 196 -9.68 0.39 6.32
C THR A 196 -9.29 -0.01 4.90
N ALA A 197 -10.22 0.03 3.95
CA ALA A 197 -9.94 -0.27 2.55
C ALA A 197 -8.91 0.71 1.98
N PHE A 198 -9.10 2.02 2.18
CA PHE A 198 -8.13 3.03 1.77
C PHE A 198 -6.75 2.81 2.43
N SER A 199 -6.72 2.52 3.74
CA SER A 199 -5.47 2.30 4.48
C SER A 199 -4.65 1.16 3.89
N ILE A 200 -5.30 0.07 3.50
CA ILE A 200 -4.63 -1.07 2.86
C ILE A 200 -4.04 -0.63 1.51
N PHE A 201 -4.82 0.07 0.66
CA PHE A 201 -4.31 0.58 -0.61
C PHE A 201 -3.12 1.52 -0.43
N SER A 202 -3.21 2.46 0.52
CA SER A 202 -2.14 3.40 0.82
C SER A 202 -0.88 2.68 1.30
N LEU A 203 -1.00 1.76 2.27
CA LEU A 203 0.13 0.99 2.77
C LEU A 203 0.79 0.17 1.68
N VAL A 204 0.01 -0.53 0.83
CA VAL A 204 0.56 -1.32 -0.28
C VAL A 204 1.25 -0.44 -1.31
N ALA A 205 0.66 0.70 -1.68
CA ALA A 205 1.22 1.60 -2.66
C ALA A 205 2.56 2.18 -2.21
N HIS A 206 2.63 2.68 -0.96
CA HIS A 206 3.84 3.33 -0.45
C HIS A 206 4.91 2.34 0.01
N TRP A 207 4.53 1.14 0.44
CA TRP A 207 5.51 0.08 0.73
C TRP A 207 6.26 -0.38 -0.51
N ASN A 208 5.60 -0.41 -1.67
CA ASN A 208 6.19 -0.84 -2.93
C ASN A 208 6.75 0.33 -3.76
N ASP A 209 6.71 1.56 -3.24
CA ASP A 209 7.23 2.71 -3.97
C ASP A 209 8.76 2.67 -4.01
N LEU A 210 9.29 2.57 -5.21
CA LEU A 210 10.71 2.71 -5.51
C LEU A 210 11.01 4.08 -6.14
N TYR A 211 10.04 4.61 -6.93
CA TYR A 211 10.28 5.73 -7.80
C TYR A 211 10.69 7.00 -7.03
N TRP A 212 9.87 7.41 -6.07
CA TRP A 212 10.11 8.65 -5.35
C TRP A 212 11.30 8.56 -4.37
N PRO A 213 11.43 7.50 -3.56
CA PRO A 213 12.63 7.31 -2.74
C PRO A 213 13.94 7.30 -3.51
N LEU A 214 13.96 6.71 -4.72
CA LEU A 214 15.15 6.69 -5.60
C LEU A 214 15.62 8.11 -5.99
N ILE A 215 14.69 9.07 -6.07
CA ILE A 215 14.98 10.46 -6.45
C ILE A 215 15.46 11.28 -5.26
N VAL A 216 14.90 11.06 -4.05
CA VAL A 216 15.09 11.97 -2.91
C VAL A 216 16.02 11.42 -1.82
N ILE A 217 16.37 10.12 -1.85
CA ILE A 217 17.22 9.46 -0.85
C ILE A 217 18.56 9.08 -1.47
N SER A 218 19.63 9.54 -0.84
CA SER A 218 21.00 9.23 -1.24
C SER A 218 21.73 8.30 -0.26
N SER A 219 21.24 8.16 0.98
CA SER A 219 21.86 7.31 2.00
C SER A 219 21.17 5.97 2.10
N THR A 220 21.95 4.89 2.25
CA THR A 220 21.45 3.53 2.52
C THR A 220 20.68 3.46 3.84
N GLU A 221 21.01 4.35 4.78
CA GLU A 221 20.40 4.38 6.12
C GLU A 221 18.92 4.73 6.14
N LEU A 222 18.45 5.52 5.17
CA LEU A 222 17.06 5.98 5.04
C LEU A 222 16.31 5.23 3.94
N ALA A 223 16.95 4.27 3.28
CA ALA A 223 16.34 3.52 2.19
C ALA A 223 15.13 2.71 2.68
N PRO A 224 13.95 2.86 2.07
CA PRO A 224 12.82 1.96 2.27
C PRO A 224 13.06 0.62 1.56
N PRO A 225 12.21 -0.43 1.81
CA PRO A 225 12.50 -1.78 1.37
C PRO A 225 12.85 -1.96 -0.11
N PRO A 226 12.09 -1.40 -1.09
CA PRO A 226 12.45 -1.57 -2.51
C PRO A 226 13.78 -0.91 -2.89
N LEU A 227 14.03 0.31 -2.37
CA LEU A 227 15.29 1.00 -2.63
C LEU A 227 16.47 0.27 -1.98
N GLY A 228 16.31 -0.21 -0.75
CA GLY A 228 17.32 -1.01 -0.07
C GLY A 228 17.70 -2.27 -0.84
N MET A 229 16.73 -2.97 -1.41
CA MET A 229 16.97 -4.13 -2.25
C MET A 229 17.63 -3.79 -3.58
N LEU A 230 17.30 -2.65 -4.18
CA LEU A 230 17.98 -2.16 -5.38
C LEU A 230 19.45 -1.86 -5.09
N LEU A 231 19.75 -1.20 -3.97
CA LEU A 231 21.12 -0.88 -3.55
C LEU A 231 21.90 -2.17 -3.26
N PHE A 232 21.29 -3.15 -2.59
CA PHE A 232 21.90 -4.47 -2.39
C PHE A 232 22.21 -5.17 -3.71
N ALA A 233 21.25 -5.23 -4.63
CA ALA A 233 21.45 -5.85 -5.96
C ALA A 233 22.56 -5.18 -6.76
N SER A 234 22.71 -3.85 -6.64
CA SER A 234 23.76 -3.08 -7.32
C SER A 234 25.14 -3.34 -6.69
N ALA A 235 25.23 -3.47 -5.37
CA ALA A 235 26.48 -3.76 -4.67
C ALA A 235 27.01 -5.16 -4.99
N GLU A 236 26.12 -6.16 -5.09
CA GLU A 236 26.45 -7.54 -5.46
C GLU A 236 26.71 -7.71 -6.98
N SER A 237 26.65 -6.63 -7.76
CA SER A 237 26.78 -6.66 -9.24
C SER A 237 25.80 -7.64 -9.92
N GLY A 238 24.67 -7.93 -9.29
CA GLY A 238 23.67 -8.88 -9.78
C GLY A 238 24.07 -10.36 -9.73
N ALA A 239 25.23 -10.69 -9.12
CA ALA A 239 25.75 -12.06 -9.14
C ALA A 239 25.05 -13.02 -8.17
N ASN A 240 24.43 -12.52 -7.09
CA ASN A 240 23.83 -13.33 -6.05
C ASN A 240 22.31 -13.32 -6.08
N TYR A 241 21.74 -13.97 -7.09
CA TYR A 241 20.29 -14.05 -7.24
C TYR A 241 19.58 -14.80 -6.10
N GLY A 242 20.23 -15.78 -5.46
CA GLY A 242 19.67 -16.49 -4.30
C GLY A 242 19.45 -15.55 -3.12
N ALA A 243 20.46 -14.76 -2.76
CA ALA A 243 20.35 -13.77 -1.70
C ALA A 243 19.38 -12.63 -2.06
N LEU A 244 19.33 -12.21 -3.34
CA LEU A 244 18.36 -11.21 -3.80
C LEU A 244 16.92 -11.73 -3.64
N MET A 245 16.63 -12.98 -4.01
CA MET A 245 15.31 -13.58 -3.85
C MET A 245 14.96 -13.82 -2.37
N ALA A 246 15.94 -14.15 -1.54
CA ALA A 246 15.76 -14.25 -0.08
C ALA A 246 15.41 -12.87 0.52
N GLY A 247 16.13 -11.82 0.15
CA GLY A 247 15.82 -10.45 0.56
C GLY A 247 14.45 -9.98 0.10
N ALA A 248 14.11 -10.20 -1.19
CA ALA A 248 12.79 -9.89 -1.74
C ALA A 248 11.67 -10.63 -0.98
N SER A 249 11.90 -11.89 -0.59
CA SER A 249 10.95 -12.67 0.22
C SER A 249 10.75 -12.04 1.61
N LEU A 250 11.84 -11.60 2.25
CA LEU A 250 11.79 -10.94 3.56
C LEU A 250 11.01 -9.63 3.51
N ILE A 251 11.27 -8.76 2.53
CA ILE A 251 10.57 -7.46 2.44
C ILE A 251 9.11 -7.60 2.00
N THR A 252 8.74 -8.69 1.32
CA THR A 252 7.37 -8.97 0.92
C THR A 252 6.54 -9.56 2.06
N ALA A 253 7.16 -10.32 2.97
CA ALA A 253 6.47 -11.03 4.05
C ALA A 253 5.59 -10.14 4.94
N PRO A 254 6.00 -8.93 5.40
CA PRO A 254 5.14 -8.06 6.21
C PRO A 254 3.85 -7.66 5.51
N MET A 255 3.90 -7.39 4.19
CA MET A 255 2.72 -7.01 3.43
C MET A 255 1.75 -8.17 3.25
N VAL A 256 2.28 -9.37 3.01
CA VAL A 256 1.45 -10.59 2.95
C VAL A 256 0.78 -10.84 4.30
N LEU A 257 1.53 -10.72 5.41
CA LEU A 257 0.99 -10.87 6.77
C LEU A 257 -0.08 -9.81 7.07
N ALA A 258 0.19 -8.53 6.77
CA ALA A 258 -0.76 -7.45 6.96
C ALA A 258 -2.06 -7.69 6.16
N PHE A 259 -1.95 -8.13 4.91
CA PHE A 259 -3.11 -8.49 4.08
C PHE A 259 -3.91 -9.66 4.67
N LEU A 260 -3.24 -10.74 5.11
CA LEU A 260 -3.90 -11.89 5.70
C LEU A 260 -4.68 -11.53 6.98
N ILE A 261 -4.17 -10.60 7.78
CA ILE A 261 -4.85 -10.10 8.98
C ILE A 261 -6.04 -9.22 8.59
N ALA A 262 -5.86 -8.33 7.62
CA ALA A 262 -6.86 -7.34 7.23
C ALA A 262 -7.92 -7.86 6.23
N ARG A 263 -7.71 -9.03 5.59
CA ARG A 263 -8.52 -9.55 4.47
C ARG A 263 -10.04 -9.55 4.72
N ARG A 264 -10.48 -9.88 5.94
CA ARG A 264 -11.93 -9.92 6.26
C ARG A 264 -12.56 -8.53 6.19
N ARG A 265 -11.89 -7.51 6.73
CA ARG A 265 -12.38 -6.12 6.71
C ARG A 265 -12.27 -5.52 5.31
N PHE A 266 -11.25 -5.91 4.56
CA PHE A 266 -11.05 -5.51 3.16
C PHE A 266 -12.21 -5.97 2.26
N ILE A 267 -12.58 -7.26 2.32
CA ILE A 267 -13.70 -7.81 1.54
C ILE A 267 -15.02 -7.10 1.89
N GLN A 268 -15.28 -6.83 3.17
CA GLN A 268 -16.45 -6.10 3.61
C GLN A 268 -16.50 -4.67 3.07
N GLY A 269 -15.35 -3.97 3.05
CA GLY A 269 -15.25 -2.61 2.53
C GLY A 269 -15.54 -2.50 1.02
N ILE A 270 -15.08 -3.46 0.22
CA ILE A 270 -15.33 -3.50 -1.24
C ILE A 270 -16.77 -3.91 -1.55
N THR A 271 -17.32 -4.90 -0.85
CA THR A 271 -18.67 -5.41 -1.14
C THR A 271 -19.78 -4.44 -0.75
N MET A 272 -19.61 -3.61 0.26
CA MET A 272 -20.57 -2.56 0.61
C MET A 272 -20.73 -1.49 -0.49
N THR A 273 -19.73 -1.30 -1.34
CA THR A 273 -19.79 -0.38 -2.48
C THR A 273 -20.51 -0.97 -3.70
N SER A 274 -20.65 -2.30 -3.76
CA SER A 274 -21.18 -3.01 -4.94
C SER A 274 -22.69 -3.34 -4.85
N PHE A 275 -23.35 -3.07 -3.74
CA PHE A 275 -24.78 -3.40 -3.51
C PHE A 275 -25.68 -2.16 -3.43
N ARG A 276 -25.39 -1.11 -4.19
CA ARG A 276 -26.33 0.01 -4.41
C ARG A 276 -26.48 0.34 -5.88
#